data_ed072371ecf0fa181d8c6a6f2672d782
#
_entry.id   ed072371ecf0fa181d8c6a6f2672d782
#
_cell.length_a   1.000
_cell.length_b   1.000
_cell.length_c   1.000
_cell.angle_alpha   90.00
_cell.angle_beta   90.00
_cell.angle_gamma   90.00
#
_symmetry.space_group_name_H-M   'P 1'
#
loop_
_entity.id
_entity.type
_entity.pdbx_description
1 polymer ?
#
loop_
_entity_poly.entity_id
_entity_poly.type
_entity_poly.pdbx_seq_one_letter_code
_entity_poly.pdbx_strand_id
1 'polypeptide(L)'
;MKKGIHNYSEIGKLNRVLLHRPGRELEALTPATMERLLFDDVPYLKEAQKEHDQFAKVLKDNGVEVIYYEKETAKALKETAVREEFVSNMIELSFIESEGMKQAIRSFLMSLEPEKMVEEIISGVRRDDLGEVKTGSLSDLAQSDYPFVMDPMPNLYFTRDPGACIGDGINIHHMHTPARRRESLLLKYMFEHDPDFATEGNKQFYDIYDDYSVEGGDVLVLSKDMVAIGYLSLIHI
;
A
#
# COMPACT_ATOMS: atom_id res chain seq x y z
N MET A 1 -24.56 -1.93 -6.68
CA MET A 1 -24.25 -0.83 -5.75
C MET A 1 -23.85 0.41 -6.54
N LYS A 2 -23.97 1.62 -5.98
CA LYS A 2 -23.37 2.80 -6.62
C LYS A 2 -21.84 2.63 -6.61
N LYS A 3 -21.20 2.84 -7.74
CA LYS A 3 -19.75 2.92 -7.83
C LYS A 3 -19.25 4.20 -7.15
N GLY A 4 -18.01 4.21 -6.69
CA GLY A 4 -17.39 5.37 -6.07
C GLY A 4 -17.41 5.36 -4.53
N ILE A 5 -16.94 6.47 -3.97
CA ILE A 5 -16.81 6.69 -2.53
C ILE A 5 -18.04 7.41 -2.02
N HIS A 6 -18.52 7.02 -0.82
CA HIS A 6 -19.66 7.65 -0.16
C HIS A 6 -19.60 7.39 1.35
N ASN A 7 -18.75 8.14 2.05
CA ASN A 7 -18.52 7.99 3.48
C ASN A 7 -18.81 9.29 4.26
N TYR A 8 -19.89 9.29 5.02
CA TYR A 8 -20.33 10.44 5.81
C TYR A 8 -20.40 10.15 7.31
N SER A 9 -19.87 9.01 7.78
CA SER A 9 -19.92 8.65 9.18
C SER A 9 -19.04 7.45 9.51
N GLU A 10 -18.34 7.50 10.63
CA GLU A 10 -17.57 6.36 11.17
C GLU A 10 -18.46 5.26 11.76
N ILE A 11 -19.72 5.59 12.10
CA ILE A 11 -20.67 4.69 12.78
C ILE A 11 -21.86 4.29 11.91
N GLY A 12 -21.88 4.74 10.65
CA GLY A 12 -22.92 4.39 9.69
C GLY A 12 -22.81 2.94 9.23
N LYS A 13 -23.81 2.48 8.46
CA LYS A 13 -23.76 1.14 7.86
C LYS A 13 -22.58 1.03 6.91
N LEU A 14 -21.66 0.11 7.19
CA LEU A 14 -20.57 -0.23 6.29
C LEU A 14 -21.11 -1.04 5.10
N ASN A 15 -20.89 -0.58 3.89
CA ASN A 15 -21.35 -1.25 2.67
C ASN A 15 -20.20 -1.95 1.94
N ARG A 16 -18.99 -1.36 1.94
CA ARG A 16 -17.79 -1.88 1.28
C ARG A 16 -16.58 -1.57 2.12
N VAL A 17 -15.60 -2.47 2.16
CA VAL A 17 -14.33 -2.28 2.86
C VAL A 17 -13.18 -2.83 2.02
N LEU A 18 -12.09 -2.09 1.97
CA LEU A 18 -10.82 -2.51 1.38
C LEU A 18 -9.97 -3.17 2.46
N LEU A 19 -9.52 -4.38 2.21
CA LEU A 19 -8.65 -5.14 3.09
C LEU A 19 -7.38 -5.58 2.35
N HIS A 20 -6.37 -5.93 3.13
CA HIS A 20 -5.23 -6.71 2.68
C HIS A 20 -5.11 -7.96 3.54
N ARG A 21 -5.11 -9.14 2.92
CA ARG A 21 -4.90 -10.40 3.63
C ARG A 21 -3.41 -10.60 3.86
N PRO A 22 -2.95 -10.75 5.11
CA PRO A 22 -1.53 -10.95 5.39
C PRO A 22 -0.90 -12.03 4.51
N GLY A 23 0.22 -11.69 3.90
CA GLY A 23 0.93 -12.54 2.94
C GLY A 23 2.41 -12.72 3.28
N ARG A 24 3.21 -13.04 2.26
CA ARG A 24 4.65 -13.31 2.41
C ARG A 24 5.45 -12.14 2.97
N GLU A 25 4.93 -10.91 2.92
CA GLU A 25 5.54 -9.72 3.51
C GLU A 25 5.77 -9.86 5.02
N LEU A 26 4.90 -10.62 5.73
CA LEU A 26 5.11 -10.90 7.15
C LEU A 26 6.24 -11.92 7.40
N GLU A 27 6.44 -12.88 6.50
CA GLU A 27 7.54 -13.85 6.61
C GLU A 27 8.91 -13.22 6.27
N ALA A 28 8.90 -12.02 5.68
CA ALA A 28 10.10 -11.25 5.37
C ALA A 28 10.63 -10.46 6.58
N LEU A 29 9.87 -10.38 7.67
CA LEU A 29 10.31 -9.73 8.90
C LEU A 29 11.40 -10.54 9.58
N THR A 30 12.46 -9.85 9.97
CA THR A 30 13.58 -10.41 10.74
C THR A 30 13.91 -9.47 11.90
N PRO A 31 14.56 -9.93 12.97
CA PRO A 31 14.98 -9.05 14.07
C PRO A 31 15.78 -7.83 13.61
N ALA A 32 16.53 -7.94 12.52
CA ALA A 32 17.34 -6.85 11.97
C ALA A 32 16.50 -5.80 11.20
N THR A 33 15.28 -6.14 10.78
CA THR A 33 14.43 -5.28 9.95
C THR A 33 13.17 -4.79 10.65
N MET A 34 12.80 -5.41 11.78
CA MET A 34 11.55 -5.11 12.50
C MET A 34 11.41 -3.64 12.87
N GLU A 35 12.42 -3.06 13.53
CA GLU A 35 12.38 -1.64 13.94
C GLU A 35 12.16 -0.72 12.73
N ARG A 36 12.90 -0.93 11.64
CA ARG A 36 12.78 -0.13 10.41
C ARG A 36 11.43 -0.31 9.72
N LEU A 37 10.84 -1.49 9.81
CA LEU A 37 9.54 -1.82 9.23
C LEU A 37 8.39 -1.67 10.24
N LEU A 38 8.64 -1.05 11.40
CA LEU A 38 7.65 -0.70 12.42
C LEU A 38 6.93 -1.93 13.03
N PHE A 39 7.67 -3.00 13.30
CA PHE A 39 7.17 -4.19 13.98
C PHE A 39 7.94 -4.45 15.25
N ASP A 40 7.23 -4.84 16.32
CA ASP A 40 7.80 -5.20 17.61
C ASP A 40 8.09 -6.71 17.73
N ASP A 41 7.42 -7.52 16.90
CA ASP A 41 7.57 -8.99 16.87
C ASP A 41 7.26 -9.55 15.49
N VAL A 42 7.61 -10.82 15.23
CA VAL A 42 7.34 -11.51 13.97
C VAL A 42 6.02 -12.29 14.08
N PRO A 43 4.95 -11.84 13.40
CA PRO A 43 3.67 -12.54 13.43
C PRO A 43 3.77 -13.94 12.77
N TYR A 44 3.05 -14.91 13.31
CA TYR A 44 2.94 -16.21 12.68
C TYR A 44 1.90 -16.16 11.55
N LEU A 45 2.38 -16.14 10.30
CA LEU A 45 1.56 -15.89 9.11
C LEU A 45 0.30 -16.76 9.03
N LYS A 46 0.39 -18.06 9.29
CA LYS A 46 -0.76 -18.98 9.19
C LYS A 46 -1.89 -18.62 10.15
N GLU A 47 -1.56 -18.18 11.36
CA GLU A 47 -2.58 -17.77 12.33
C GLU A 47 -3.11 -16.37 11.99
N ALA A 48 -2.26 -15.45 11.60
CA ALA A 48 -2.67 -14.12 11.12
C ALA A 48 -3.65 -14.23 9.93
N GLN A 49 -3.39 -15.12 8.99
CA GLN A 49 -4.29 -15.39 7.88
C GLN A 49 -5.64 -15.96 8.33
N LYS A 50 -5.63 -16.90 9.25
CA LYS A 50 -6.86 -17.51 9.76
C LYS A 50 -7.73 -16.49 10.51
N GLU A 51 -7.11 -15.64 11.34
CA GLU A 51 -7.80 -14.57 12.05
C GLU A 51 -8.37 -13.52 11.09
N HIS A 52 -7.58 -13.12 10.08
CA HIS A 52 -8.04 -12.23 9.03
C HIS A 52 -9.21 -12.83 8.23
N ASP A 53 -9.14 -14.11 7.87
CA ASP A 53 -10.22 -14.79 7.13
C ASP A 53 -11.52 -14.82 7.95
N GLN A 54 -11.42 -15.01 9.28
CA GLN A 54 -12.57 -14.91 10.19
C GLN A 54 -13.12 -13.49 10.25
N PHE A 55 -12.28 -12.48 10.36
CA PHE A 55 -12.68 -11.08 10.33
C PHE A 55 -13.40 -10.73 9.02
N ALA A 56 -12.81 -11.07 7.87
CA ALA A 56 -13.42 -10.86 6.57
C ALA A 56 -14.76 -11.61 6.42
N LYS A 57 -14.86 -12.82 6.99
CA LYS A 57 -16.11 -13.59 7.01
C LYS A 57 -17.22 -12.88 7.80
N VAL A 58 -16.89 -12.36 8.98
CA VAL A 58 -17.89 -11.60 9.80
C VAL A 58 -18.43 -10.40 9.01
N LEU A 59 -17.57 -9.67 8.31
CA LEU A 59 -18.00 -8.54 7.47
C LEU A 59 -18.95 -9.00 6.35
N LYS A 60 -18.58 -10.06 5.63
CA LYS A 60 -19.40 -10.64 4.54
C LYS A 60 -20.75 -11.16 5.04
N ASP A 61 -20.76 -11.86 6.17
CA ASP A 61 -21.98 -12.39 6.78
C ASP A 61 -22.94 -11.26 7.20
N ASN A 62 -22.42 -10.05 7.47
CA ASN A 62 -23.21 -8.84 7.74
C ASN A 62 -23.52 -8.00 6.48
N GLY A 63 -23.29 -8.55 5.30
CA GLY A 63 -23.65 -7.92 4.03
C GLY A 63 -22.68 -6.84 3.55
N VAL A 64 -21.45 -6.80 4.10
CA VAL A 64 -20.38 -5.91 3.65
C VAL A 64 -19.66 -6.52 2.45
N GLU A 65 -19.49 -5.75 1.40
CA GLU A 65 -18.61 -6.13 0.27
C GLU A 65 -17.16 -5.97 0.69
N VAL A 66 -16.43 -7.07 0.73
CA VAL A 66 -14.99 -7.08 1.03
C VAL A 66 -14.21 -7.15 -0.27
N ILE A 67 -13.38 -6.15 -0.50
CA ILE A 67 -12.46 -6.06 -1.64
C ILE A 67 -11.01 -6.07 -1.14
N TYR A 68 -10.06 -6.40 -2.01
CA TYR A 68 -8.67 -6.61 -1.62
C TYR A 68 -7.72 -5.78 -2.48
N TYR A 69 -6.69 -5.21 -1.82
CA TYR A 69 -5.68 -4.35 -2.44
C TYR A 69 -5.08 -4.95 -3.70
N GLU A 70 -4.67 -6.21 -3.66
CA GLU A 70 -3.99 -6.87 -4.77
C GLU A 70 -4.85 -6.87 -6.04
N LYS A 71 -6.13 -7.20 -5.86
CA LYS A 71 -7.08 -7.32 -6.97
C LYS A 71 -7.49 -5.98 -7.55
N GLU A 72 -7.81 -5.03 -6.67
CA GLU A 72 -8.27 -3.72 -7.12
C GLU A 72 -7.11 -2.93 -7.75
N THR A 73 -5.91 -2.98 -7.17
CA THR A 73 -4.71 -2.39 -7.78
C THR A 73 -4.40 -3.05 -9.12
N ALA A 74 -4.48 -4.38 -9.23
CA ALA A 74 -4.26 -5.08 -10.50
C ALA A 74 -5.26 -4.68 -11.59
N LYS A 75 -6.51 -4.35 -11.24
CA LYS A 75 -7.49 -3.80 -12.18
C LYS A 75 -7.06 -2.42 -12.72
N ALA A 76 -6.52 -1.57 -11.84
CA ALA A 76 -6.01 -0.25 -12.20
C ALA A 76 -4.82 -0.31 -13.15
N LEU A 77 -4.01 -1.38 -13.05
CA LEU A 77 -2.75 -1.54 -13.78
C LEU A 77 -2.87 -2.36 -15.08
N LYS A 78 -4.07 -2.47 -15.66
CA LYS A 78 -4.27 -3.20 -16.92
C LYS A 78 -3.61 -2.54 -18.11
N GLU A 79 -3.65 -1.22 -18.17
CA GLU A 79 -3.02 -0.45 -19.24
C GLU A 79 -1.51 -0.40 -19.04
N THR A 80 -0.74 -0.72 -20.07
CA THR A 80 0.72 -0.80 -20.01
C THR A 80 1.35 0.52 -19.59
N ALA A 81 0.86 1.66 -20.11
CA ALA A 81 1.40 2.98 -19.76
C ALA A 81 1.22 3.31 -18.27
N VAL A 82 0.04 3.02 -17.71
CA VAL A 82 -0.26 3.22 -16.29
C VAL A 82 0.64 2.30 -15.43
N ARG A 83 0.83 1.06 -15.86
CA ARG A 83 1.69 0.10 -15.18
C ARG A 83 3.15 0.51 -15.19
N GLU A 84 3.67 1.02 -16.30
CA GLU A 84 5.04 1.54 -16.40
C GLU A 84 5.27 2.74 -15.49
N GLU A 85 4.33 3.65 -15.41
CA GLU A 85 4.35 4.79 -14.51
C GLU A 85 4.31 4.35 -13.04
N PHE A 86 3.40 3.44 -12.70
CA PHE A 86 3.31 2.85 -11.36
C PHE A 86 4.61 2.21 -10.90
N VAL A 87 5.22 1.37 -11.73
CA VAL A 87 6.50 0.72 -11.43
C VAL A 87 7.60 1.76 -11.26
N SER A 88 7.60 2.83 -12.06
CA SER A 88 8.57 3.92 -11.93
C SER A 88 8.47 4.61 -10.58
N ASN A 89 7.25 4.96 -10.16
CA ASN A 89 6.99 5.63 -8.90
C ASN A 89 7.27 4.71 -7.69
N MET A 90 6.98 3.39 -7.81
CA MET A 90 7.34 2.40 -6.78
C MET A 90 8.86 2.32 -6.57
N ILE A 91 9.63 2.32 -7.67
CA ILE A 91 11.10 2.30 -7.61
C ILE A 91 11.63 3.59 -6.98
N GLU A 92 11.07 4.74 -7.34
CA GLU A 92 11.47 6.03 -6.77
C GLU A 92 11.24 6.07 -5.25
N LEU A 93 10.05 5.68 -4.79
CA LEU A 93 9.71 5.62 -3.37
C LEU A 93 10.44 4.50 -2.61
N SER A 94 11.19 3.64 -3.29
CA SER A 94 12.03 2.62 -2.67
C SER A 94 13.46 3.09 -2.42
N PHE A 95 13.79 4.33 -2.77
CA PHE A 95 15.11 4.96 -2.54
C PHE A 95 16.29 4.16 -3.10
N ILE A 96 16.09 3.50 -4.24
CA ILE A 96 17.14 2.71 -4.90
C ILE A 96 18.05 3.65 -5.70
N GLU A 97 19.34 3.66 -5.38
CA GLU A 97 20.30 4.59 -6.02
C GLU A 97 20.85 4.06 -7.35
N SER A 98 21.08 2.74 -7.45
CA SER A 98 21.72 2.12 -8.63
C SER A 98 20.77 2.07 -9.83
N GLU A 99 21.13 2.73 -10.92
CA GLU A 99 20.35 2.70 -12.18
C GLU A 99 20.26 1.29 -12.78
N GLY A 100 21.31 0.49 -12.65
CA GLY A 100 21.29 -0.92 -13.07
C GLY A 100 20.26 -1.74 -12.27
N MET A 101 20.17 -1.49 -10.97
CA MET A 101 19.20 -2.14 -10.10
C MET A 101 17.76 -1.67 -10.42
N LYS A 102 17.53 -0.38 -10.60
CA LYS A 102 16.23 0.17 -11.02
C LYS A 102 15.75 -0.48 -12.32
N GLN A 103 16.64 -0.62 -13.29
CA GLN A 103 16.30 -1.23 -14.58
C GLN A 103 16.01 -2.74 -14.46
N ALA A 104 16.75 -3.45 -13.62
CA ALA A 104 16.50 -4.87 -13.37
C ALA A 104 15.15 -5.09 -12.69
N ILE A 105 14.84 -4.31 -11.65
CA ILE A 105 13.53 -4.34 -10.96
C ILE A 105 12.41 -4.02 -11.94
N ARG A 106 12.55 -2.96 -12.75
CA ARG A 106 11.56 -2.61 -13.77
C ARG A 106 11.33 -3.77 -14.73
N SER A 107 12.39 -4.35 -15.28
CA SER A 107 12.28 -5.46 -16.23
C SER A 107 11.61 -6.68 -15.61
N PHE A 108 11.96 -7.01 -14.36
CA PHE A 108 11.35 -8.10 -13.61
C PHE A 108 9.85 -7.85 -13.39
N LEU A 109 9.48 -6.72 -12.80
CA LEU A 109 8.08 -6.41 -12.49
C LEU A 109 7.23 -6.31 -13.76
N MET A 110 7.72 -5.67 -14.82
CA MET A 110 7.00 -5.57 -16.09
C MET A 110 6.86 -6.89 -16.85
N SER A 111 7.63 -7.92 -16.50
CA SER A 111 7.46 -9.26 -17.05
C SER A 111 6.31 -10.07 -16.43
N LEU A 112 5.79 -9.59 -15.30
CA LEU A 112 4.73 -10.26 -14.56
C LEU A 112 3.34 -9.78 -15.00
N GLU A 113 2.34 -10.66 -14.82
CA GLU A 113 0.93 -10.24 -14.89
C GLU A 113 0.60 -9.29 -13.74
N PRO A 114 -0.34 -8.33 -13.92
CA PRO A 114 -0.60 -7.25 -12.96
C PRO A 114 -0.83 -7.73 -11.52
N GLU A 115 -1.64 -8.76 -11.31
CA GLU A 115 -1.92 -9.27 -9.95
C GLU A 115 -0.65 -9.84 -9.31
N LYS A 116 0.13 -10.61 -10.08
CA LYS A 116 1.40 -11.16 -9.61
C LYS A 116 2.44 -10.08 -9.33
N MET A 117 2.49 -9.05 -10.18
CA MET A 117 3.36 -7.90 -9.98
C MET A 117 3.05 -7.18 -8.66
N VAL A 118 1.77 -6.94 -8.36
CA VAL A 118 1.36 -6.31 -7.10
C VAL A 118 1.71 -7.19 -5.91
N GLU A 119 1.48 -8.50 -5.98
CA GLU A 119 1.88 -9.45 -4.93
C GLU A 119 3.40 -9.43 -4.66
N GLU A 120 4.22 -9.40 -5.71
CA GLU A 120 5.69 -9.34 -5.55
C GLU A 120 6.14 -8.00 -4.95
N ILE A 121 5.54 -6.88 -5.36
CA ILE A 121 5.82 -5.57 -4.78
C ILE A 121 5.48 -5.54 -3.28
N ILE A 122 4.33 -6.08 -2.88
CA ILE A 122 3.90 -6.14 -1.47
C ILE A 122 4.83 -7.04 -0.67
N SER A 123 5.16 -8.21 -1.21
CA SER A 123 6.02 -9.21 -0.55
C SER A 123 7.49 -8.79 -0.45
N GLY A 124 7.88 -7.75 -1.21
CA GLY A 124 9.25 -7.32 -1.38
C GLY A 124 9.96 -8.07 -2.52
N VAL A 125 10.67 -7.31 -3.35
CA VAL A 125 11.46 -7.87 -4.46
C VAL A 125 12.80 -8.33 -3.93
N ARG A 126 13.09 -9.62 -4.09
CA ARG A 126 14.35 -10.20 -3.64
C ARG A 126 15.46 -10.00 -4.68
N ARG A 127 16.69 -9.94 -4.19
CA ARG A 127 17.87 -9.85 -5.07
C ARG A 127 17.96 -11.04 -6.01
N ASP A 128 17.63 -12.24 -5.52
CA ASP A 128 17.69 -13.50 -6.28
C ASP A 128 16.66 -13.55 -7.43
N ASP A 129 15.56 -12.78 -7.34
CA ASP A 129 14.54 -12.72 -8.37
C ASP A 129 14.99 -11.97 -9.63
N LEU A 130 16.03 -11.13 -9.50
CA LEU A 130 16.51 -10.27 -10.58
C LEU A 130 17.60 -10.92 -11.46
N GLY A 131 18.09 -12.10 -11.10
CA GLY A 131 19.20 -12.73 -11.79
C GLY A 131 20.55 -11.96 -11.66
N GLU A 132 21.44 -12.13 -12.62
CA GLU A 132 22.72 -11.42 -12.61
C GLU A 132 22.54 -9.94 -12.97
N VAL A 133 22.55 -9.08 -11.97
CA VAL A 133 22.56 -7.62 -12.15
C VAL A 133 24.00 -7.13 -12.15
N LYS A 134 24.41 -6.49 -13.23
CA LYS A 134 25.71 -5.80 -13.27
C LYS A 134 25.65 -4.56 -12.39
N THR A 135 25.98 -4.74 -11.13
CA THR A 135 26.08 -3.65 -10.16
C THR A 135 27.45 -3.00 -10.28
N GLY A 136 27.49 -1.70 -10.55
CA GLY A 136 28.73 -0.93 -10.62
C GLY A 136 29.05 -0.14 -9.35
N SER A 137 28.24 -0.29 -8.31
CA SER A 137 28.32 0.51 -7.09
C SER A 137 28.88 -0.29 -5.91
N LEU A 138 29.79 0.32 -5.15
CA LEU A 138 30.30 -0.24 -3.88
C LEU A 138 29.19 -0.40 -2.83
N SER A 139 28.13 0.42 -2.87
CA SER A 139 26.96 0.32 -1.99
C SER A 139 26.18 -0.96 -2.23
N ASP A 140 26.12 -1.43 -3.48
CA ASP A 140 25.45 -2.71 -3.82
C ASP A 140 26.20 -3.91 -3.25
N LEU A 141 27.53 -3.82 -3.15
CA LEU A 141 28.37 -4.86 -2.57
C LEU A 141 28.30 -4.88 -1.03
N ALA A 142 28.11 -3.72 -0.40
CA ALA A 142 28.02 -3.60 1.06
C ALA A 142 26.68 -4.10 1.65
N GLN A 143 25.63 -4.18 0.83
CA GLN A 143 24.30 -4.66 1.24
C GLN A 143 24.07 -6.15 0.90
N SER A 144 25.13 -6.92 0.67
CA SER A 144 25.04 -8.30 0.18
C SER A 144 24.23 -9.27 1.07
N ASP A 145 24.16 -8.99 2.38
CA ASP A 145 23.46 -9.87 3.34
C ASP A 145 21.96 -9.60 3.45
N TYR A 146 21.47 -8.44 2.97
CA TYR A 146 20.04 -8.14 2.96
C TYR A 146 19.39 -8.68 1.67
N PRO A 147 18.37 -9.57 1.81
CA PRO A 147 17.88 -10.31 0.65
C PRO A 147 17.00 -9.49 -0.29
N PHE A 148 16.48 -8.34 0.16
CA PHE A 148 15.56 -7.53 -0.64
C PHE A 148 16.26 -6.34 -1.29
N VAL A 149 15.87 -6.05 -2.52
CA VAL A 149 16.23 -4.82 -3.26
C VAL A 149 15.11 -3.79 -3.18
N MET A 150 13.88 -4.25 -2.96
CA MET A 150 12.72 -3.44 -2.61
C MET A 150 12.09 -4.06 -1.38
N ASP A 151 11.97 -3.29 -0.32
CA ASP A 151 11.46 -3.78 0.97
C ASP A 151 10.03 -4.34 0.86
N PRO A 152 9.66 -5.34 1.68
CA PRO A 152 8.27 -5.77 1.85
C PRO A 152 7.43 -4.66 2.50
N MET A 153 6.11 -4.79 2.41
CA MET A 153 5.12 -3.88 3.00
C MET A 153 4.30 -4.57 4.10
N PRO A 154 4.91 -4.96 5.23
CA PRO A 154 4.23 -5.75 6.25
C PRO A 154 3.09 -4.98 6.94
N ASN A 155 3.10 -3.65 6.90
CA ASN A 155 2.05 -2.81 7.49
C ASN A 155 0.81 -2.64 6.61
N LEU A 156 0.78 -3.18 5.38
CA LEU A 156 -0.34 -2.96 4.45
C LEU A 156 -1.68 -3.50 4.97
N TYR A 157 -1.69 -4.48 5.89
CA TYR A 157 -2.93 -4.95 6.49
C TYR A 157 -3.61 -3.91 7.41
N PHE A 158 -2.91 -2.83 7.80
CA PHE A 158 -3.49 -1.63 8.41
C PHE A 158 -4.07 -0.72 7.32
N THR A 159 -5.12 -1.16 6.67
CA THR A 159 -5.69 -0.51 5.47
C THR A 159 -6.32 0.85 5.72
N ARG A 160 -6.44 1.28 6.98
CA ARG A 160 -6.88 2.61 7.38
C ARG A 160 -5.82 3.69 7.13
N ASP A 161 -4.54 3.34 7.30
CA ASP A 161 -3.46 4.31 7.34
C ASP A 161 -3.14 4.96 5.99
N PRO A 162 -3.14 4.25 4.85
CA PRO A 162 -2.81 4.83 3.55
C PRO A 162 -3.82 5.85 3.02
N GLY A 163 -5.04 5.90 3.55
CA GLY A 163 -6.02 6.87 3.11
C GLY A 163 -7.34 6.84 3.83
N ALA A 164 -8.08 7.94 3.76
CA ALA A 164 -9.38 8.12 4.40
C ALA A 164 -10.45 8.57 3.40
N CYS A 165 -11.55 7.81 3.33
CA CYS A 165 -12.72 8.20 2.55
C CYS A 165 -13.52 9.27 3.30
N ILE A 166 -13.79 10.42 2.66
CA ILE A 166 -14.51 11.56 3.24
C ILE A 166 -15.59 12.01 2.25
N GLY A 167 -16.86 11.94 2.63
CA GLY A 167 -17.96 12.31 1.73
C GLY A 167 -17.92 11.52 0.42
N ASP A 168 -17.83 12.22 -0.69
CA ASP A 168 -17.71 11.65 -2.04
C ASP A 168 -16.25 11.65 -2.55
N GLY A 169 -15.27 11.63 -1.64
CA GLY A 169 -13.86 11.68 -2.02
C GLY A 169 -12.94 10.99 -1.03
N ILE A 170 -11.65 11.17 -1.28
CA ILE A 170 -10.58 10.51 -0.54
C ILE A 170 -9.43 11.48 -0.23
N ASN A 171 -8.84 11.29 0.94
CA ASN A 171 -7.46 11.69 1.22
C ASN A 171 -6.56 10.48 0.94
N ILE A 172 -5.56 10.64 0.10
CA ILE A 172 -4.49 9.66 -0.07
C ILE A 172 -3.30 10.19 0.74
N HIS A 173 -2.93 9.45 1.76
CA HIS A 173 -2.09 9.99 2.82
C HIS A 173 -0.61 10.03 2.45
N HIS A 174 0.05 11.14 2.78
CA HIS A 174 1.50 11.22 2.85
C HIS A 174 1.96 10.59 4.16
N MET A 175 2.36 9.34 4.12
CA MET A 175 2.83 8.61 5.29
C MET A 175 4.12 9.24 5.85
N HIS A 176 4.18 9.42 7.17
CA HIS A 176 5.35 10.00 7.86
C HIS A 176 6.59 9.14 7.63
N THR A 177 6.45 7.83 7.85
CA THR A 177 7.56 6.89 7.73
C THR A 177 7.82 6.53 6.26
N PRO A 178 9.05 6.76 5.74
CA PRO A 178 9.39 6.46 4.35
C PRO A 178 9.09 5.01 3.93
N ALA A 179 9.27 4.04 4.84
CA ALA A 179 8.99 2.63 4.58
C ALA A 179 7.53 2.37 4.17
N ARG A 180 6.57 3.20 4.64
CA ARG A 180 5.14 3.06 4.37
C ARG A 180 4.61 3.89 3.20
N ARG A 181 5.39 4.80 2.63
CA ARG A 181 4.93 5.70 1.55
C ARG A 181 4.44 4.96 0.31
N ARG A 182 4.99 3.78 0.04
CA ARG A 182 4.59 2.93 -1.08
C ARG A 182 3.20 2.32 -0.91
N GLU A 183 2.72 2.17 0.32
CA GLU A 183 1.37 1.67 0.62
C GLU A 183 0.31 2.64 0.06
N SER A 184 0.50 3.95 0.28
CA SER A 184 -0.39 4.99 -0.25
C SER A 184 -0.38 5.07 -1.77
N LEU A 185 0.74 4.70 -2.42
CA LEU A 185 0.83 4.68 -3.87
C LEU A 185 -0.10 3.61 -4.49
N LEU A 186 -0.23 2.44 -3.85
CA LEU A 186 -1.20 1.41 -4.26
C LEU A 186 -2.63 1.98 -4.29
N LEU A 187 -3.00 2.68 -3.21
CA LEU A 187 -4.32 3.30 -3.07
C LEU A 187 -4.54 4.41 -4.11
N LYS A 188 -3.52 5.22 -4.39
CA LYS A 188 -3.57 6.28 -5.40
C LYS A 188 -3.91 5.72 -6.79
N TYR A 189 -3.16 4.74 -7.25
CA TYR A 189 -3.41 4.14 -8.57
C TYR A 189 -4.75 3.42 -8.65
N MET A 190 -5.17 2.75 -7.58
CA MET A 190 -6.51 2.17 -7.50
C MET A 190 -7.58 3.25 -7.64
N PHE A 191 -7.47 4.37 -6.93
CA PHE A 191 -8.44 5.45 -6.97
C PHE A 191 -8.49 6.14 -8.35
N GLU A 192 -7.35 6.35 -8.99
CA GLU A 192 -7.24 7.09 -10.25
C GLU A 192 -7.57 6.24 -11.49
N HIS A 193 -7.32 4.92 -11.46
CA HIS A 193 -7.36 4.09 -12.66
C HIS A 193 -8.28 2.86 -12.57
N ASP A 194 -8.72 2.43 -11.37
CA ASP A 194 -9.69 1.33 -11.28
C ASP A 194 -11.09 1.84 -11.68
N PRO A 195 -11.76 1.19 -12.66
CA PRO A 195 -13.09 1.60 -13.12
C PRO A 195 -14.19 1.62 -12.06
N ASP A 196 -13.98 0.98 -10.91
CA ASP A 196 -14.92 0.99 -9.79
C ASP A 196 -14.75 2.21 -8.88
N PHE A 197 -13.60 2.87 -8.93
CA PHE A 197 -13.24 4.05 -8.12
C PHE A 197 -13.01 5.31 -8.94
N ALA A 198 -12.41 5.19 -10.13
CA ALA A 198 -12.16 6.31 -11.07
C ALA A 198 -13.47 6.77 -11.71
N THR A 199 -14.42 7.24 -10.91
CA THR A 199 -15.74 7.67 -11.37
C THR A 199 -15.88 9.18 -11.37
N GLU A 200 -16.65 9.72 -12.33
CA GLU A 200 -17.00 11.14 -12.34
C GLU A 200 -17.67 11.55 -11.00
N GLY A 201 -17.14 12.59 -10.37
CA GLY A 201 -17.63 13.12 -9.10
C GLY A 201 -16.86 12.69 -7.86
N ASN A 202 -16.01 11.68 -7.94
CA ASN A 202 -15.08 11.38 -6.85
C ASN A 202 -14.02 12.48 -6.76
N LYS A 203 -13.73 12.92 -5.53
CA LYS A 203 -12.78 14.00 -5.27
C LYS A 203 -11.56 13.46 -4.53
N GLN A 204 -10.39 13.91 -4.91
CA GLN A 204 -9.17 13.74 -4.12
C GLN A 204 -8.91 15.05 -3.38
N PHE A 205 -8.83 14.99 -2.06
CA PHE A 205 -8.64 16.17 -1.20
C PHE A 205 -7.20 16.34 -0.78
N TYR A 206 -6.42 15.26 -0.78
CA TYR A 206 -5.03 15.21 -0.37
C TYR A 206 -4.28 14.16 -1.17
N ASP A 207 -2.97 14.37 -1.37
CA ASP A 207 -2.11 13.49 -2.17
C ASP A 207 -0.84 13.10 -1.41
N ILE A 208 -0.24 11.98 -1.81
CA ILE A 208 1.03 11.50 -1.24
C ILE A 208 2.20 12.47 -1.42
N TYR A 209 2.06 13.43 -2.32
CA TYR A 209 3.08 14.45 -2.61
C TYR A 209 2.83 15.78 -1.90
N ASP A 210 1.77 15.89 -1.10
CA ASP A 210 1.50 17.09 -0.30
C ASP A 210 2.49 17.20 0.87
N ASP A 211 2.67 18.44 1.39
CA ASP A 211 3.79 18.79 2.27
C ASP A 211 3.75 18.15 3.66
N TYR A 212 2.57 17.80 4.18
CA TYR A 212 2.41 17.38 5.57
C TYR A 212 2.04 15.89 5.66
N SER A 213 2.62 15.21 6.66
CA SER A 213 2.26 13.83 6.92
C SER A 213 0.86 13.74 7.54
N VAL A 214 0.06 12.81 7.01
CA VAL A 214 -1.27 12.44 7.51
C VAL A 214 -1.38 10.93 7.45
N GLU A 215 -1.92 10.31 8.49
CA GLU A 215 -2.19 8.88 8.54
C GLU A 215 -3.64 8.61 8.96
N GLY A 216 -4.12 7.39 8.79
CA GLY A 216 -5.54 7.06 8.95
C GLY A 216 -6.15 7.35 10.30
N GLY A 217 -5.36 7.27 11.37
CA GLY A 217 -5.78 7.62 12.72
C GLY A 217 -6.05 9.11 12.93
N ASP A 218 -5.48 9.96 12.06
CA ASP A 218 -5.63 11.41 12.16
C ASP A 218 -6.97 11.93 11.63
N VAL A 219 -7.68 11.13 10.83
CA VAL A 219 -8.89 11.59 10.13
C VAL A 219 -10.12 10.81 10.58
N LEU A 220 -11.12 11.52 11.14
CA LEU A 220 -12.40 10.95 11.57
C LEU A 220 -13.57 11.69 10.93
N VAL A 221 -14.41 10.97 10.20
CA VAL A 221 -15.63 11.50 9.59
C VAL A 221 -16.77 11.42 10.61
N LEU A 222 -17.05 12.52 11.30
CA LEU A 222 -18.03 12.56 12.38
C LEU A 222 -19.47 12.68 11.87
N SER A 223 -19.67 13.44 10.80
CA SER A 223 -20.99 13.60 10.16
C SER A 223 -20.83 14.08 8.72
N LYS A 224 -21.96 14.30 8.06
CA LYS A 224 -22.01 14.88 6.71
C LYS A 224 -21.32 16.24 6.60
N ASP A 225 -21.31 16.99 7.67
CA ASP A 225 -20.85 18.38 7.68
C ASP A 225 -19.62 18.59 8.59
N MET A 226 -19.06 17.50 9.17
CA MET A 226 -17.99 17.60 10.15
C MET A 226 -16.95 16.48 10.00
N VAL A 227 -15.70 16.87 9.85
CA VAL A 227 -14.52 15.98 9.89
C VAL A 227 -13.61 16.48 11.01
N ALA A 228 -13.15 15.58 11.87
CA ALA A 228 -12.08 15.87 12.81
C ALA A 228 -10.75 15.42 12.23
N ILE A 229 -9.75 16.30 12.28
CA ILE A 229 -8.39 15.99 11.85
C ILE A 229 -7.46 16.23 13.04
N GLY A 230 -6.71 15.20 13.43
CA GLY A 230 -5.70 15.29 14.46
C GLY A 230 -4.55 16.18 14.00
N TYR A 231 -4.19 17.16 14.83
CA TYR A 231 -2.99 17.97 14.64
C TYR A 231 -1.94 17.48 15.62
N LEU A 232 -1.07 16.61 15.17
CA LEU A 232 0.06 16.11 15.95
C LEU A 232 1.34 16.79 15.47
N SER A 233 2.00 17.47 16.36
CA SER A 233 3.39 17.83 16.17
C SER A 233 4.25 16.59 16.49
N LEU A 234 4.40 15.68 15.54
CA LEU A 234 5.26 14.49 15.66
C LEU A 234 6.76 14.84 15.72
N ILE A 235 7.08 16.12 15.95
CA ILE A 235 8.46 16.64 15.97
C ILE A 235 9.20 16.27 17.26
N HIS A 236 8.55 15.65 18.24
CA HIS A 236 9.10 15.48 19.59
C HIS A 236 8.95 14.08 20.20
N ILE A 237 9.01 13.04 19.38
CA ILE A 237 9.21 11.70 19.90
C ILE A 237 10.56 11.16 19.43
#